data_8ebd570fe0686552d8ec0a3b2f6fcae2
#
_entry.id   8ebd570fe0686552d8ec0a3b2f6fcae2
#
_cell.length_a   1.000
_cell.length_b   1.000
_cell.length_c   1.000
_cell.angle_alpha   90.00
_cell.angle_beta   90.00
_cell.angle_gamma   90.00
#
_symmetry.space_group_name_H-M   'P 1'
#
loop_
_entity.id
_entity.type
_entity.pdbx_description
1 polymer ?
#
loop_
_entity_poly.entity_id
_entity_poly.type
_entity_poly.pdbx_seq_one_letter_code
_entity_poly.pdbx_strand_id
1 'polypeptide(L)' 'MEKSVFYHAGCSVCVSAEHDIIHLIGANNVEVVNIGTERNRIAEAEKAGVKSVPALVTPGGHVLHINFGASMADLKG' A
#
# COMPACT_ATOMS: atom_id res chain seq x y z
N MET A 1 -13.39 8.14 -12.28
CA MET A 1 -12.91 6.78 -12.07
C MET A 1 -12.10 6.69 -10.79
N GLU A 2 -12.38 5.68 -10.00
CA GLU A 2 -11.67 5.50 -8.73
C GLU A 2 -10.24 5.03 -8.98
N LYS A 3 -9.37 5.40 -8.07
CA LYS A 3 -7.96 5.00 -8.14
C LYS A 3 -7.72 3.80 -7.25
N SER A 4 -6.73 2.98 -7.60
CA SER A 4 -6.17 2.01 -6.69
C SER A 4 -5.35 2.75 -5.63
N VAL A 5 -5.17 2.15 -4.47
CA VAL A 5 -4.37 2.74 -3.40
C VAL A 5 -3.21 1.80 -3.10
N PHE A 6 -2.00 2.34 -3.15
CA PHE A 6 -0.79 1.57 -2.83
C PHE A 6 -0.29 1.98 -1.45
N TYR A 7 -0.39 1.05 -0.50
CA TYR A 7 0.07 1.28 0.87
C TYR A 7 1.48 0.75 1.05
N HIS A 8 2.35 1.56 1.63
CA HIS A 8 3.72 1.15 1.94
C HIS A 8 4.20 1.85 3.21
N ALA A 9 5.41 1.51 3.65
CA ALA A 9 6.00 2.08 4.86
C ALA A 9 7.40 2.64 4.60
N GLY A 10 7.76 2.85 3.34
CA GLY A 10 9.04 3.44 2.99
C GLY A 10 10.23 2.49 3.01
N CYS A 11 9.99 1.18 3.17
CA CYS A 11 11.07 0.20 3.16
C CYS A 11 11.60 0.01 1.73
N SER A 12 12.79 -0.62 1.59
CA SER A 12 13.39 -0.82 0.26
C SER A 12 12.50 -1.68 -0.64
N VAL A 13 11.87 -2.71 -0.09
CA VAL A 13 10.94 -3.56 -0.83
C VAL A 13 9.71 -2.76 -1.25
N CYS A 14 9.25 -1.87 -0.37
CA CYS A 14 8.11 -1.01 -0.66
C CYS A 14 8.41 -0.05 -1.81
N VAL A 15 9.60 0.55 -1.82
CA VAL A 15 10.01 1.49 -2.86
C VAL A 15 10.11 0.80 -4.21
N SER A 16 10.68 -0.41 -4.25
CA SER A 16 10.76 -1.18 -5.49
C SER A 16 9.37 -1.52 -6.02
N ALA A 17 8.46 -1.95 -5.15
CA ALA A 17 7.10 -2.28 -5.55
C ALA A 17 6.36 -1.04 -6.04
N GLU A 18 6.59 0.11 -5.43
CA GLU A 18 5.98 1.37 -5.85
C GLU A 18 6.35 1.68 -7.31
N HIS A 19 7.63 1.56 -7.65
CA HIS A 19 8.08 1.79 -9.01
C HIS A 19 7.38 0.86 -9.99
N ASP A 20 7.30 -0.41 -9.68
CA ASP A 20 6.67 -1.40 -10.55
C ASP A 20 5.18 -1.11 -10.73
N ILE A 21 4.49 -0.78 -9.66
CA ILE A 21 3.06 -0.49 -9.70
C ILE A 21 2.78 0.76 -10.54
N ILE A 22 3.58 1.81 -10.37
CA ILE A 22 3.41 3.04 -11.13
C ILE A 22 3.64 2.78 -12.62
N HIS A 23 4.61 1.94 -12.96
CA HIS A 23 4.86 1.57 -14.35
C HIS A 23 3.73 0.76 -14.95
N LEU A 24 3.13 -0.13 -14.16
CA LEU A 24 2.08 -1.03 -14.65
C LEU A 24 0.75 -0.31 -14.87
N ILE A 25 0.32 0.48 -13.90
CA ILE A 25 -1.03 1.05 -13.95
C ILE A 25 -1.06 2.56 -14.14
N GLY A 26 0.09 3.22 -14.10
CA GLY A 26 0.20 4.65 -14.31
C GLY A 26 0.01 5.46 -13.03
N ALA A 27 0.83 6.49 -12.87
CA ALA A 27 0.81 7.33 -11.66
C ALA A 27 -0.54 8.00 -11.44
N ASN A 28 -1.29 8.27 -12.51
CA ASN A 28 -2.60 8.92 -12.39
C ASN A 28 -3.70 7.98 -11.93
N ASN A 29 -3.43 6.67 -11.92
CA ASN A 29 -4.43 5.65 -11.58
C ASN A 29 -4.20 5.04 -10.20
N VAL A 30 -3.22 5.53 -9.46
CA VAL A 30 -2.89 4.99 -8.14
C VAL A 30 -2.58 6.13 -7.18
N GLU A 31 -3.11 6.01 -5.96
CA GLU A 31 -2.73 6.90 -4.86
C GLU A 31 -1.71 6.18 -4.02
N VAL A 32 -0.54 6.79 -3.81
CA VAL A 32 0.53 6.21 -2.99
C VAL A 32 0.42 6.75 -1.58
N VAL A 33 0.30 5.85 -0.61
CA VAL A 33 0.13 6.21 0.80
C VAL A 33 1.24 5.58 1.63
N ASN A 34 2.05 6.41 2.28
CA ASN A 34 3.10 5.94 3.18
C ASN A 34 2.56 5.93 4.60
N ILE A 35 2.12 4.77 5.06
CA ILE A 35 1.55 4.65 6.41
C ILE A 35 2.63 4.59 7.49
N GLY A 36 3.88 4.54 7.10
CA GLY A 36 5.00 4.73 8.04
C GLY A 36 5.10 6.16 8.53
N THR A 37 4.71 7.14 7.69
CA THR A 37 4.68 8.56 8.05
C THR A 37 3.26 9.04 8.33
N GLU A 38 2.27 8.56 7.56
CA GLU A 38 0.87 8.91 7.77
C GLU A 38 0.21 7.84 8.63
N ARG A 39 0.61 7.78 9.89
CA ARG A 39 0.17 6.71 10.79
C ARG A 39 -1.34 6.72 11.04
N ASN A 40 -1.99 7.86 10.89
CA ASN A 40 -3.44 7.97 11.00
C ASN A 40 -4.18 7.18 9.90
N ARG A 41 -3.49 6.79 8.85
CA ARG A 41 -4.10 6.02 7.76
C ARG A 41 -3.90 4.51 7.90
N ILE A 42 -3.24 4.05 8.97
CA ILE A 42 -3.06 2.62 9.23
C ILE A 42 -4.43 1.94 9.39
N ALA A 43 -5.34 2.57 10.16
CA ALA A 43 -6.68 2.01 10.37
C ALA A 43 -7.45 1.87 9.06
N GLU A 44 -7.28 2.82 8.16
CA GLU A 44 -7.88 2.79 6.82
C GLU A 44 -7.40 1.56 6.05
N ALA A 45 -6.10 1.31 6.07
CA ALA A 45 -5.51 0.17 5.38
C ALA A 45 -6.00 -1.15 5.98
N GLU A 46 -6.06 -1.24 7.29
CA GLU A 46 -6.57 -2.43 7.96
C GLU A 46 -8.03 -2.71 7.60
N LYS A 47 -8.84 -1.66 7.53
CA LYS A 47 -10.25 -1.79 7.14
C LYS A 47 -10.38 -2.30 5.71
N ALA A 48 -9.46 -1.94 4.85
CA ALA A 48 -9.46 -2.40 3.46
C ALA A 48 -9.01 -3.86 3.33
N GLY A 49 -8.44 -4.44 4.38
CA GLY A 49 -7.99 -5.82 4.38
C GLY A 49 -6.47 -5.98 4.24
N VAL A 50 -5.73 -4.88 4.32
CA VAL A 50 -4.27 -4.92 4.23
C VAL A 50 -3.70 -5.51 5.52
N LYS A 51 -2.88 -6.56 5.38
CA LYS A 51 -2.25 -7.24 6.51
C LYS A 51 -0.76 -6.96 6.61
N SER A 52 -0.16 -6.56 5.50
CA SER A 52 1.26 -6.23 5.45
C SER A 52 1.48 -5.27 4.29
N VAL A 53 2.62 -4.61 4.26
CA VAL A 53 2.99 -3.71 3.17
C VAL A 53 4.27 -4.21 2.51
N PRO A 54 4.47 -3.95 1.23
CA PRO A 54 3.63 -3.15 0.32
C PRO A 54 2.38 -3.91 -0.12
N ALA A 55 1.29 -3.18 -0.32
CA ALA A 55 0.02 -3.75 -0.75
C ALA A 55 -0.72 -2.78 -1.66
N LEU A 56 -1.43 -3.34 -2.63
CA LEU A 56 -2.25 -2.57 -3.55
C LEU A 56 -3.72 -2.92 -3.31
N VAL A 57 -4.54 -1.91 -3.08
CA VAL A 57 -5.98 -2.08 -2.92
C VAL A 57 -6.65 -1.53 -4.17
N THR A 58 -7.38 -2.38 -4.90
CA THR A 58 -8.06 -1.96 -6.12
C THR A 58 -9.40 -1.30 -5.79
N PRO A 59 -9.97 -0.52 -6.72
CA PRO A 59 -11.29 0.10 -6.49
C PRO A 59 -12.38 -0.91 -6.18
N GLY A 60 -12.23 -2.16 -6.65
CA GLY A 60 -13.20 -3.21 -6.36
C GLY A 60 -13.06 -3.82 -4.98
N GLY A 61 -12.10 -3.37 -4.19
CA GLY A 61 -11.89 -3.87 -2.83
C GLY A 61 -10.97 -5.08 -2.73
N HIS A 62 -10.28 -5.42 -3.80
CA HIS A 62 -9.32 -6.52 -3.80
C HIS A 62 -7.98 -6.02 -3.28
N VAL A 63 -7.31 -6.84 -2.46
CA VAL A 63 -6.01 -6.52 -1.88
C VAL A 63 -4.96 -7.45 -2.45
N LEU A 64 -3.91 -6.86 -3.01
CA LEU A 64 -2.77 -7.59 -3.53
C LEU A 64 -1.56 -7.30 -2.65
N HIS A 65 -1.07 -8.30 -1.93
CA HIS A 65 0.15 -8.16 -1.13
C HIS A 65 1.35 -8.42 -2.03
N ILE A 66 2.17 -7.40 -2.21
CA ILE A 66 3.31 -7.46 -3.12
C ILE A 66 4.57 -7.61 -2.29
N ASN A 67 5.09 -8.83 -2.19
CA ASN A 67 6.26 -9.10 -1.38
C ASN A 67 5.97 -8.84 0.10
N PHE A 68 6.99 -8.84 0.95
CA PHE A 68 6.81 -8.58 2.37
C PHE A 68 7.85 -7.59 2.88
N GLY A 69 7.39 -6.43 3.31
CA GLY A 69 8.24 -5.42 3.94
C GLY A 69 8.03 -5.36 5.44
N ALA A 70 6.76 -5.21 5.86
CA ALA A 70 6.41 -5.14 7.28
C ALA A 70 4.96 -5.51 7.46
N SER A 71 4.62 -6.16 8.59
CA SER A 71 3.23 -6.46 8.90
C SER A 71 2.56 -5.24 9.53
N MET A 72 1.22 -5.24 9.56
CA MET A 72 0.49 -4.16 10.21
C MET A 72 0.81 -4.12 11.70
N ALA A 73 1.02 -5.28 12.32
CA ALA A 73 1.40 -5.35 13.72
C ALA A 73 2.76 -4.66 13.96
N ASP A 74 3.71 -4.84 13.05
CA ASP A 74 5.01 -4.19 13.13
C ASP A 74 4.88 -2.66 13.05
N LEU A 75 3.99 -2.19 12.18
CA LEU A 75 3.78 -0.75 11.97
C LEU A 75 3.08 -0.10 13.16
N LYS A 76 2.18 -0.81 13.81
CA LYS A 76 1.43 -0.30 14.93
C LYS A 76 2.24 -0.35 16.22
N GLY A 77 3.10 -1.33 16.32
CA GLY A 77 3.97 -1.48 17.46
C GLY A 77 5.16 -0.55 17.42
#